data_aaab9da7f843d7487951bf67a6253208
#
_entry.id   aaab9da7f843d7487951bf67a6253208
#
_cell.length_a   1.000
_cell.length_b   1.000
_cell.length_c   1.000
_cell.angle_alpha   90.00
_cell.angle_beta   90.00
_cell.angle_gamma   90.00
#
_symmetry.space_group_name_H-M   'P 1'
#
loop_
_entity.id
_entity.type
_entity.pdbx_description
1 polymer ?
#
loop_
_entity_poly.entity_id
_entity_poly.type
_entity_poly.pdbx_seq_one_letter_code
_entity_poly.pdbx_strand_id
1 'polypeptide(L)'
;MPDDGPAPAAGGSRTTVRHAAESCFDPGLRPFFTYRDLGIRGATAGGYGAHVVRAVPGQHAEPLWHTHALGFQMVFVLKGWVRFEYEDIGAVLLQPGDSVYQPPGIRHREVAHSDDMELLEITSPAEFETALAP
;
A
#
# COMPACT_ATOMS: atom_id res chain seq x y z
N MET A 1 28.17 6.75 16.75
CA MET A 1 27.70 6.25 17.01
C MET A 1 27.35 5.51 17.22
N PRO A 2 27.22 5.43 17.22
CA PRO A 2 26.65 4.74 17.45
C PRO A 2 26.07 4.07 17.56
N ASP A 3 25.75 3.79 17.65
CA ASP A 3 25.14 3.13 17.94
C ASP A 3 24.88 2.53 18.21
N ASP A 4 25.01 2.62 18.26
CA ASP A 4 24.52 2.03 18.74
C ASP A 4 23.92 1.64 19.24
N GLY A 5 24.24 1.68 18.91
CA GLY A 5 23.27 1.41 19.56
C GLY A 5 22.50 0.85 19.94
N PRO A 6 22.05 1.26 20.48
CA PRO A 6 21.13 0.58 21.27
C PRO A 6 20.31 -0.32 20.46
N ALA A 7 20.04 -1.37 21.00
CA ALA A 7 19.01 -2.19 20.47
C ALA A 7 17.85 -1.27 20.17
N PRO A 8 17.35 -1.33 19.00
CA PRO A 8 16.17 -0.57 18.67
C PRO A 8 15.07 -0.92 19.63
N ALA A 9 14.44 0.05 20.14
CA ALA A 9 13.28 -0.18 20.93
C ALA A 9 12.27 -0.96 20.09
N ALA A 10 11.49 -1.75 20.76
CA ALA A 10 10.42 -2.48 20.09
C ALA A 10 10.90 -3.27 18.89
N GLY A 11 12.02 -3.91 19.07
CA GLY A 11 12.33 -5.00 18.18
C GLY A 11 12.71 -4.62 16.79
N GLY A 12 13.43 -3.56 16.59
CA GLY A 12 14.04 -3.63 15.35
C GLY A 12 14.02 -2.45 14.45
N SER A 13 13.82 -1.31 15.00
CA SER A 13 13.95 -0.11 14.20
C SER A 13 15.41 0.07 13.81
N ARG A 14 15.71 -0.03 12.51
CA ARG A 14 17.05 0.10 12.00
C ARG A 14 17.03 0.56 10.54
N THR A 15 18.15 1.11 10.11
CA THR A 15 18.29 1.50 8.70
C THR A 15 18.12 0.28 7.80
N THR A 16 17.25 0.41 6.82
CA THR A 16 16.96 -0.65 5.86
C THR A 16 16.98 -0.06 4.47
N VAL A 17 17.70 -0.71 3.55
CA VAL A 17 17.80 -0.28 2.16
C VAL A 17 17.31 -1.38 1.25
N ARG A 18 16.54 -1.01 0.23
CA ARG A 18 16.13 -1.92 -0.84
C ARG A 18 16.40 -1.24 -2.17
N HIS A 19 17.26 -1.86 -2.98
CA HIS A 19 17.61 -1.31 -4.28
C HIS A 19 16.65 -1.80 -5.36
N ALA A 20 16.28 -0.92 -6.28
CA ALA A 20 15.37 -1.26 -7.37
C ALA A 20 15.91 -2.41 -8.23
N ALA A 21 17.23 -2.47 -8.42
CA ALA A 21 17.85 -3.52 -9.22
C ALA A 21 17.68 -4.92 -8.62
N GLU A 22 17.40 -4.99 -7.34
CA GLU A 22 17.19 -6.26 -6.61
C GLU A 22 15.73 -6.48 -6.27
N SER A 23 14.83 -5.70 -6.87
CA SER A 23 13.43 -5.78 -6.54
C SER A 23 12.79 -7.06 -7.06
N CYS A 24 11.84 -7.57 -6.29
CA CYS A 24 11.04 -8.71 -6.64
C CYS A 24 9.58 -8.36 -6.40
N PHE A 25 8.75 -8.57 -7.42
CA PHE A 25 7.31 -8.38 -7.31
C PHE A 25 6.67 -9.74 -7.17
N ASP A 26 6.07 -9.97 -6.02
CA ASP A 26 5.46 -11.25 -5.67
C ASP A 26 3.95 -11.19 -5.84
N PRO A 27 3.30 -12.30 -6.25
CA PRO A 27 1.85 -12.34 -6.28
C PRO A 27 1.30 -12.24 -4.86
N GLY A 28 0.21 -11.50 -4.71
CA GLY A 28 -0.50 -11.42 -3.45
C GLY A 28 -1.75 -12.29 -3.48
N LEU A 29 -2.67 -12.00 -2.58
CA LEU A 29 -3.95 -12.71 -2.52
C LEU A 29 -4.83 -12.42 -3.73
N ARG A 30 -4.57 -11.32 -4.42
CA ARG A 30 -5.40 -10.85 -5.53
C ARG A 30 -4.68 -11.07 -6.85
N PRO A 31 -5.36 -11.63 -7.87
CA PRO A 31 -4.71 -11.96 -9.14
C PRO A 31 -4.37 -10.73 -9.99
N PHE A 32 -4.93 -9.56 -9.66
CA PHE A 32 -4.74 -8.36 -10.48
C PHE A 32 -3.58 -7.48 -10.02
N PHE A 33 -2.89 -7.84 -8.91
CA PHE A 33 -1.75 -7.08 -8.40
C PHE A 33 -0.57 -7.97 -8.06
N THR A 34 0.64 -7.40 -8.20
CA THR A 34 1.85 -7.93 -7.59
C THR A 34 2.43 -6.87 -6.66
N TYR A 35 3.25 -7.30 -5.71
CA TYR A 35 3.69 -6.46 -4.60
C TYR A 35 5.19 -6.55 -4.43
N ARG A 36 5.85 -5.41 -4.30
CA ARG A 36 7.26 -5.32 -3.92
C ARG A 36 7.34 -4.77 -2.49
N ASP A 37 7.76 -5.62 -1.56
CA ASP A 37 7.95 -5.20 -0.17
C ASP A 37 9.21 -4.33 -0.07
N LEU A 38 9.09 -3.19 0.60
CA LEU A 38 10.21 -2.26 0.79
C LEU A 38 10.96 -2.52 2.09
N GLY A 39 10.61 -3.56 2.84
CA GLY A 39 11.31 -3.95 4.07
C GLY A 39 10.92 -3.14 5.29
N ILE A 40 9.93 -2.29 5.18
CA ILE A 40 9.54 -1.40 6.30
C ILE A 40 8.88 -2.19 7.43
N ARG A 41 8.08 -3.19 7.10
CA ARG A 41 7.43 -4.05 8.10
C ARG A 41 8.48 -4.70 9.01
N GLY A 42 9.50 -5.30 8.43
CA GLY A 42 10.56 -5.95 9.20
C GLY A 42 11.39 -4.94 9.98
N ALA A 43 11.66 -3.79 9.39
CA ALA A 43 12.48 -2.76 10.03
C ALA A 43 11.78 -2.06 11.19
N THR A 44 10.45 -2.15 11.27
CA THR A 44 9.65 -1.45 12.29
C THR A 44 8.88 -2.41 13.19
N ALA A 45 9.24 -3.68 13.19
CA ALA A 45 8.56 -4.70 13.98
C ALA A 45 7.04 -4.69 13.77
N GLY A 46 6.61 -4.49 12.54
CA GLY A 46 5.19 -4.49 12.16
C GLY A 46 4.47 -3.17 12.39
N GLY A 47 5.18 -2.15 12.87
CA GLY A 47 4.55 -0.84 13.13
C GLY A 47 4.06 -0.14 11.87
N TYR A 48 4.79 -0.32 10.77
CA TYR A 48 4.46 0.28 9.47
C TYR A 48 4.70 -0.73 8.37
N GLY A 49 3.95 -0.59 7.28
CA GLY A 49 4.18 -1.33 6.05
C GLY A 49 4.33 -0.36 4.90
N ALA A 50 5.16 -0.73 3.93
CA ALA A 50 5.27 0.03 2.68
C ALA A 50 5.64 -0.93 1.57
N HIS A 51 4.92 -0.83 0.46
CA HIS A 51 5.23 -1.62 -0.71
C HIS A 51 4.75 -0.92 -1.97
N VAL A 52 5.37 -1.31 -3.08
CA VAL A 52 4.93 -0.88 -4.40
C VAL A 52 3.95 -1.93 -4.90
N VAL A 53 2.77 -1.47 -5.30
CA VAL A 53 1.74 -2.31 -5.89
C VAL A 53 1.80 -2.09 -7.40
N ARG A 54 1.87 -3.18 -8.16
CA ARG A 54 1.94 -3.14 -9.62
C ARG A 54 0.76 -3.91 -10.21
N ALA A 55 0.09 -3.31 -11.16
CA ALA A 55 -1.00 -3.98 -11.87
C ALA A 55 -0.47 -5.14 -12.71
N VAL A 56 -1.25 -6.21 -12.80
CA VAL A 56 -1.02 -7.29 -13.76
C VAL A 56 -1.82 -6.94 -15.01
N PRO A 57 -1.16 -6.74 -16.17
CA PRO A 57 -1.87 -6.33 -17.38
C PRO A 57 -3.02 -7.27 -17.72
N GLY A 58 -4.16 -6.71 -18.08
CA GLY A 58 -5.36 -7.47 -18.45
C GLY A 58 -6.19 -7.96 -17.27
N GLN A 59 -5.72 -7.76 -16.03
CA GLN A 59 -6.47 -8.13 -14.83
C GLN A 59 -7.12 -6.88 -14.23
N HIS A 60 -8.32 -7.05 -13.69
CA HIS A 60 -9.09 -5.92 -13.15
C HIS A 60 -9.60 -6.26 -11.76
N ALA A 61 -9.61 -5.25 -10.89
CA ALA A 61 -10.15 -5.39 -9.55
C ALA A 61 -11.68 -5.52 -9.60
N GLU A 62 -12.22 -6.24 -8.64
CA GLU A 62 -13.66 -6.22 -8.40
C GLU A 62 -13.95 -4.99 -7.54
N PRO A 63 -14.87 -4.09 -7.96
CA PRO A 63 -15.11 -2.86 -7.24
C PRO A 63 -16.01 -3.08 -6.02
N LEU A 64 -15.53 -3.84 -5.05
CA LEU A 64 -16.27 -4.16 -3.84
C LEU A 64 -15.99 -3.12 -2.76
N TRP A 65 -17.05 -2.56 -2.19
CA TRP A 65 -16.93 -1.66 -1.05
C TRP A 65 -16.36 -2.41 0.15
N HIS A 66 -15.36 -1.82 0.80
CA HIS A 66 -14.69 -2.44 1.94
C HIS A 66 -14.08 -1.38 2.87
N THR A 67 -13.65 -1.83 4.03
CA THR A 67 -12.96 -1.01 5.03
C THR A 67 -11.70 -1.72 5.49
N HIS A 68 -10.74 -0.96 6.01
CA HIS A 68 -9.52 -1.49 6.60
C HIS A 68 -9.43 -1.09 8.07
N ALA A 69 -9.07 -2.06 8.91
CA ALA A 69 -8.87 -1.82 10.35
C ALA A 69 -7.40 -1.45 10.59
N LEU A 70 -7.07 -0.17 10.41
CA LEU A 70 -5.71 0.34 10.59
C LEU A 70 -5.75 1.77 11.08
N GLY A 71 -4.58 2.33 11.46
CA GLY A 71 -4.48 3.68 11.97
C GLY A 71 -4.05 4.71 10.93
N PHE A 72 -3.40 4.25 9.86
CA PHE A 72 -2.94 5.15 8.80
C PHE A 72 -2.83 4.40 7.48
N GLN A 73 -3.26 5.03 6.40
CA GLN A 73 -3.05 4.50 5.06
C GLN A 73 -2.97 5.64 4.06
N MET A 74 -1.96 5.60 3.21
CA MET A 74 -1.86 6.51 2.09
C MET A 74 -1.39 5.79 0.84
N VAL A 75 -1.74 6.33 -0.31
CA VAL A 75 -1.33 5.85 -1.62
C VAL A 75 -0.73 7.01 -2.39
N PHE A 76 0.37 6.75 -3.09
CA PHE A 76 1.03 7.71 -3.97
C PHE A 76 1.24 7.03 -5.32
N VAL A 77 0.69 7.60 -6.40
CA VAL A 77 0.75 6.97 -7.72
C VAL A 77 2.10 7.26 -8.36
N LEU A 78 2.77 6.20 -8.82
CA LEU A 78 4.08 6.27 -9.46
C LEU A 78 3.97 6.21 -10.99
N LYS A 79 3.00 5.45 -11.51
CA LYS A 79 2.88 5.18 -12.94
C LYS A 79 1.44 4.82 -13.28
N GLY A 80 1.00 5.17 -14.49
CA GLY A 80 -0.35 4.86 -14.93
C GLY A 80 -1.40 5.68 -14.20
N TRP A 81 -2.56 5.09 -13.97
CA TRP A 81 -3.63 5.76 -13.25
C TRP A 81 -4.46 4.73 -12.49
N VAL A 82 -5.18 5.22 -11.45
CA VAL A 82 -6.12 4.42 -10.67
C VAL A 82 -7.32 5.29 -10.31
N ARG A 83 -8.51 4.70 -10.33
CA ARG A 83 -9.74 5.36 -9.92
C ARG A 83 -10.27 4.67 -8.68
N PHE A 84 -10.42 5.45 -7.61
CA PHE A 84 -11.04 5.01 -6.36
C PHE A 84 -12.38 5.72 -6.17
N GLU A 85 -13.19 5.16 -5.30
CA GLU A 85 -14.41 5.81 -4.83
C GLU A 85 -14.45 5.73 -3.31
N TYR A 86 -14.67 6.89 -2.67
CA TYR A 86 -14.70 7.04 -1.22
C TYR A 86 -16.07 7.51 -0.78
N GLU A 87 -16.58 6.98 0.33
CA GLU A 87 -17.93 7.32 0.77
C GLU A 87 -18.12 8.81 1.07
N ASP A 88 -17.05 9.53 1.44
CA ASP A 88 -17.13 10.94 1.81
C ASP A 88 -16.91 11.91 0.64
N ILE A 89 -16.17 11.53 -0.39
CA ILE A 89 -15.85 12.45 -1.48
C ILE A 89 -16.21 11.92 -2.88
N GLY A 90 -16.67 10.67 -2.98
CA GLY A 90 -17.03 10.09 -4.27
C GLY A 90 -15.83 9.59 -5.05
N ALA A 91 -15.96 9.56 -6.37
CA ALA A 91 -14.95 9.01 -7.27
C ALA A 91 -13.81 10.01 -7.47
N VAL A 92 -12.58 9.50 -7.45
CA VAL A 92 -11.38 10.28 -7.74
C VAL A 92 -10.50 9.51 -8.72
N LEU A 93 -9.89 10.24 -9.66
CA LEU A 93 -8.88 9.69 -10.57
C LEU A 93 -7.52 10.19 -10.12
N LEU A 94 -6.60 9.26 -9.88
CA LEU A 94 -5.24 9.57 -9.47
C LEU A 94 -4.28 9.23 -10.60
N GLN A 95 -3.38 10.16 -10.89
CA GLN A 95 -2.35 10.06 -11.91
C GLN A 95 -0.97 10.15 -11.26
N PRO A 96 0.12 9.87 -12.00
CA PRO A 96 1.46 9.91 -11.40
C PRO A 96 1.73 11.21 -10.65
N GLY A 97 2.19 11.08 -9.41
CA GLY A 97 2.42 12.22 -8.53
C GLY A 97 1.25 12.57 -7.63
N ASP A 98 0.07 12.01 -7.90
CA ASP A 98 -1.10 12.23 -7.05
C ASP A 98 -1.06 11.30 -5.84
N SER A 99 -1.65 11.75 -4.75
CA SER A 99 -1.73 10.96 -3.52
C SER A 99 -3.12 11.05 -2.91
N VAL A 100 -3.43 10.05 -2.09
CA VAL A 100 -4.64 10.06 -1.28
C VAL A 100 -4.33 9.53 0.10
N TYR A 101 -4.87 10.20 1.11
CA TYR A 101 -4.93 9.68 2.47
C TYR A 101 -6.28 9.00 2.65
N GLN A 102 -6.28 7.75 3.06
CA GLN A 102 -7.48 6.99 3.32
C GLN A 102 -7.72 6.95 4.83
N PRO A 103 -8.73 7.67 5.35
CA PRO A 103 -8.98 7.66 6.80
C PRO A 103 -9.25 6.25 7.32
N PRO A 104 -8.84 5.95 8.55
CA PRO A 104 -9.14 4.64 9.15
C PRO A 104 -10.63 4.34 9.11
N GLY A 105 -10.96 3.15 8.64
CA GLY A 105 -12.34 2.69 8.57
C GLY A 105 -13.18 3.30 7.47
N ILE A 106 -12.62 4.14 6.61
CA ILE A 106 -13.38 4.72 5.50
C ILE A 106 -13.86 3.61 4.56
N ARG A 107 -15.11 3.69 4.18
CA ARG A 107 -15.69 2.78 3.21
C ARG A 107 -15.30 3.24 1.81
N HIS A 108 -14.65 2.38 1.06
CA HIS A 108 -14.12 2.74 -0.26
C HIS A 108 -14.01 1.51 -1.16
N ARG A 109 -13.72 1.77 -2.44
CA ARG A 109 -13.47 0.71 -3.40
C ARG A 109 -12.55 1.22 -4.52
N GLU A 110 -11.83 0.29 -5.14
CA GLU A 110 -11.11 0.58 -6.37
C GLU A 110 -12.05 0.28 -7.55
N VAL A 111 -12.23 1.26 -8.42
CA VAL A 111 -13.14 1.14 -9.55
C VAL A 111 -12.43 0.62 -10.80
N ALA A 112 -11.23 1.14 -11.06
CA ALA A 112 -10.47 0.78 -12.26
C ALA A 112 -9.02 1.23 -12.13
N HIS A 113 -8.15 0.65 -12.94
CA HIS A 113 -6.75 1.06 -13.03
C HIS A 113 -6.20 0.75 -14.42
N SER A 114 -5.12 1.44 -14.81
CA SER A 114 -4.45 1.16 -16.08
C SER A 114 -3.62 -0.11 -15.98
N ASP A 115 -3.33 -0.74 -17.14
CA ASP A 115 -2.54 -1.96 -17.19
C ASP A 115 -1.12 -1.77 -16.64
N ASP A 116 -0.60 -0.54 -16.71
CA ASP A 116 0.75 -0.21 -16.27
C ASP A 116 0.78 0.49 -14.89
N MET A 117 -0.31 0.45 -14.16
CA MET A 117 -0.41 1.16 -12.88
C MET A 117 0.62 0.65 -11.88
N GLU A 118 1.30 1.59 -11.24
CA GLU A 118 2.15 1.34 -10.07
C GLU A 118 1.88 2.43 -9.04
N LEU A 119 1.77 2.02 -7.80
CA LEU A 119 1.59 2.96 -6.70
C LEU A 119 2.38 2.51 -5.48
N LEU A 120 2.73 3.47 -4.63
CA LEU A 120 3.31 3.22 -3.32
C LEU A 120 2.18 3.25 -2.31
N GLU A 121 2.09 2.23 -1.48
CA GLU A 121 1.14 2.16 -0.38
C GLU A 121 1.89 2.12 0.94
N ILE A 122 1.48 2.97 1.89
CA ILE A 122 2.04 3.01 3.24
C ILE A 122 0.91 2.84 4.23
N THR A 123 1.10 1.92 5.18
CA THR A 123 0.09 1.62 6.20
C THR A 123 0.71 1.55 7.59
N SER A 124 -0.11 1.74 8.60
CA SER A 124 0.23 1.49 10.00
C SER A 124 -1.01 0.96 10.73
N PRO A 125 -0.93 -0.25 11.29
CA PRO A 125 0.21 -1.17 11.25
C PRO A 125 0.41 -1.78 9.87
N ALA A 126 1.47 -2.58 9.75
CA ALA A 126 1.79 -3.25 8.50
C ALA A 126 0.71 -4.25 8.10
N GLU A 127 0.17 -4.99 9.06
CA GLU A 127 -0.89 -5.97 8.85
C GLU A 127 -2.18 -5.50 9.49
N PHE A 128 -3.27 -5.67 8.76
CA PHE A 128 -4.59 -5.22 9.21
C PHE A 128 -5.66 -6.04 8.51
N GLU A 129 -6.84 -6.06 9.11
CA GLU A 129 -7.97 -6.78 8.53
C GLU A 129 -8.75 -5.90 7.57
N THR A 130 -9.28 -6.54 6.53
CA THR A 130 -10.16 -5.91 5.56
C THR A 130 -11.51 -6.57 5.65
N ALA A 131 -12.57 -5.77 5.70
CA ALA A 131 -13.93 -6.26 5.80
C ALA A 131 -14.77 -5.69 4.65
N LEU A 132 -15.65 -6.52 4.09
CA LEU A 132 -16.63 -6.03 3.12
C LEU A 132 -17.61 -5.10 3.83
N ALA A 133 -18.02 -4.05 3.13
CA ALA A 133 -18.91 -3.02 3.66
C ALA A 133 -19.92 -2.64 2.59
N PRO A 134 -20.79 -3.57 2.20
CA PRO A 134 -21.76 -3.37 1.11
C PRO A 134 -22.72 -2.22 1.37
#